data_8d0d6055e9a429333c937d358d524423
#
_entry.id   8d0d6055e9a429333c937d358d524423
#
_cell.length_a   1.000
_cell.length_b   1.000
_cell.length_c   1.000
_cell.angle_alpha   90.00
_cell.angle_beta   90.00
_cell.angle_gamma   90.00
#
_symmetry.space_group_name_H-M   'P 1'
#
loop_
_entity.id
_entity.type
_entity.pdbx_description
1 polymer ?
#
loop_
_entity_poly.entity_id
_entity_poly.type
_entity_poly.pdbx_seq_one_letter_code
_entity_poly.pdbx_strand_id
1 'polypeptide(L)'
;MKIKVQKLTIGAVLIAAASAFLFCSGFKKASDYGNGENGYLKSATYYSDEWVINFWNSESSHMEEELKQIAEDGFNSIILVVPWREFQPSMNPQRYNDYAWEKFDRVMEAAQRQNLKVMLRVGYTWDYYSGDNVLERYEKLLYDDGTKRAWIQYAKRLYERAAVHENFCGGFITWEDFWNFAENSVFYGSGLTGRKMASKCGYTQYVKEHYTLEELEEMYQDTFKTYEDVYLPDSLNTYSRKVFYQFYDDFLNKILAETQAVFPDLSMEVRLDIDPVKRPDGTLEGVFHDATFTCGSSGFTSAMYSVAMGFESNGQELSAAQALAGTGQNLDRLSAANGGKKLYVDQFLFTDNTPGFEQNAKLTESEKSAYLDGVADIFKAKTLGYAIWTYRDYGDNKLYNPQFALDKQGWDFSSGSYIEERDGNKIAVIPPFGKISQNIKKRSAGGNGKKAHVRFWLEGDGNCRVTVQGGEKSQTVPAGAPQIIELTFPGISISEVSFTVQGTGKVYIDDVKVYTWITEGDMYHMDGTESTCTKDLRAMNRKVQ
;
A
#
# COMPACT_ATOMS: atom_id res chain seq x y z
N MET A 1 -9.21 -59.66 -7.76
CA MET A 1 -8.70 -58.47 -8.39
C MET A 1 -9.13 -57.22 -7.59
N LYS A 2 -8.80 -57.11 -6.29
CA LYS A 2 -9.21 -56.00 -5.40
C LYS A 2 -8.14 -55.52 -4.39
N ILE A 3 -6.85 -55.81 -4.63
CA ILE A 3 -5.78 -55.47 -3.66
C ILE A 3 -4.72 -54.50 -4.22
N LYS A 4 -4.82 -54.05 -5.49
CA LYS A 4 -3.81 -53.15 -6.09
C LYS A 4 -4.14 -51.66 -6.06
N VAL A 5 -5.35 -51.24 -5.68
CA VAL A 5 -5.77 -49.81 -5.71
C VAL A 5 -5.48 -49.07 -4.40
N GLN A 6 -5.42 -49.77 -3.25
CA GLN A 6 -5.19 -49.11 -1.95
C GLN A 6 -3.73 -48.71 -1.65
N LYS A 7 -2.75 -49.34 -2.34
CA LYS A 7 -1.33 -48.96 -2.12
C LYS A 7 -0.87 -47.72 -2.89
N LEU A 8 -1.56 -47.33 -3.98
CA LEU A 8 -1.21 -46.12 -4.73
C LEU A 8 -1.74 -44.85 -4.06
N THR A 9 -2.88 -44.90 -3.37
CA THR A 9 -3.48 -43.74 -2.70
C THR A 9 -2.72 -43.34 -1.45
N ILE A 10 -2.15 -44.28 -0.72
CA ILE A 10 -1.34 -44.00 0.49
C ILE A 10 0.03 -43.39 0.11
N GLY A 11 0.62 -43.84 -0.99
CA GLY A 11 1.87 -43.27 -1.50
C GLY A 11 1.72 -41.80 -2.00
N ALA A 12 0.61 -41.50 -2.66
CA ALA A 12 0.35 -40.14 -3.17
C ALA A 12 0.04 -39.15 -2.04
N VAL A 13 -0.65 -39.57 -0.98
CA VAL A 13 -0.94 -38.73 0.18
C VAL A 13 0.32 -38.48 1.03
N LEU A 14 1.19 -39.49 1.16
CA LEU A 14 2.46 -39.33 1.88
C LEU A 14 3.48 -38.49 1.11
N ILE A 15 3.48 -38.53 -0.23
CA ILE A 15 4.33 -37.68 -1.05
C ILE A 15 3.81 -36.24 -1.06
N ALA A 16 2.49 -36.02 -1.08
CA ALA A 16 1.90 -34.68 -0.96
C ALA A 16 2.10 -34.07 0.44
N ALA A 17 1.99 -34.87 1.51
CA ALA A 17 2.29 -34.43 2.87
C ALA A 17 3.80 -34.20 3.10
N ALA A 18 4.68 -34.99 2.52
CA ALA A 18 6.12 -34.80 2.57
C ALA A 18 6.57 -33.60 1.72
N SER A 19 5.92 -33.33 0.59
CA SER A 19 6.17 -32.12 -0.22
C SER A 19 5.71 -30.85 0.49
N ALA A 20 4.57 -30.87 1.18
CA ALA A 20 4.11 -29.74 1.98
C ALA A 20 5.02 -29.49 3.20
N PHE A 21 5.66 -30.52 3.77
CA PHE A 21 6.62 -30.36 4.87
C PHE A 21 8.02 -29.94 4.40
N LEU A 22 8.41 -30.21 3.16
CA LEU A 22 9.71 -29.79 2.60
C LEU A 22 9.72 -28.33 2.13
N PHE A 23 8.55 -27.72 1.86
CA PHE A 23 8.46 -26.30 1.48
C PHE A 23 8.47 -25.33 2.66
N CYS A 24 8.33 -25.80 3.92
CA CYS A 24 8.28 -24.92 5.10
C CYS A 24 9.63 -24.75 5.84
N SER A 25 10.76 -25.21 5.31
CA SER A 25 12.02 -25.24 6.08
C SER A 25 13.15 -24.35 5.57
N GLY A 26 12.90 -23.31 4.78
CA GLY A 26 13.96 -22.58 4.10
C GLY A 26 14.15 -21.10 4.43
N PHE A 27 13.10 -20.33 4.71
CA PHE A 27 13.27 -18.90 4.93
C PHE A 27 13.19 -18.50 6.41
N LYS A 28 13.97 -17.46 6.78
CA LYS A 28 13.94 -16.88 8.11
C LYS A 28 12.76 -15.93 8.23
N LYS A 29 11.93 -16.12 9.26
CA LYS A 29 10.79 -15.25 9.54
C LYS A 29 11.24 -13.92 10.14
N ALA A 30 10.42 -12.87 10.00
CA ALA A 30 10.70 -11.57 10.59
C ALA A 30 10.98 -11.67 12.10
N SER A 31 10.22 -12.49 12.82
CA SER A 31 10.43 -12.73 14.26
C SER A 31 11.78 -13.35 14.63
N ASP A 32 12.51 -13.92 13.67
CA ASP A 32 13.85 -14.49 13.91
C ASP A 32 14.95 -13.41 13.97
N TYR A 33 14.66 -12.20 13.53
CA TYR A 33 15.59 -11.07 13.54
C TYR A 33 15.53 -10.27 14.86
N GLY A 34 16.41 -9.30 14.99
CA GLY A 34 16.59 -8.46 16.15
C GLY A 34 18.01 -8.56 16.72
N ASN A 35 18.18 -8.43 18.03
CA ASN A 35 19.50 -8.47 18.69
C ASN A 35 20.13 -9.87 18.82
N GLY A 36 19.72 -10.81 17.94
CA GLY A 36 20.22 -12.20 17.91
C GLY A 36 21.17 -12.48 16.75
N GLU A 37 21.49 -13.77 16.54
CA GLU A 37 22.41 -14.27 15.51
C GLU A 37 22.00 -13.91 14.06
N ASN A 38 20.71 -13.60 13.82
CA ASN A 38 20.19 -13.27 12.51
C ASN A 38 20.34 -11.80 12.11
N GLY A 39 20.81 -10.97 13.04
CA GLY A 39 21.02 -9.54 12.82
C GLY A 39 19.72 -8.72 12.85
N TYR A 40 19.83 -7.45 12.48
CA TYR A 40 18.78 -6.45 12.57
C TYR A 40 18.26 -6.12 11.15
N LEU A 41 16.92 -6.02 10.95
CA LEU A 41 16.35 -5.65 9.65
C LEU A 41 16.44 -4.14 9.42
N LYS A 42 17.07 -3.76 8.34
CA LYS A 42 17.20 -2.37 7.86
C LYS A 42 16.57 -2.31 6.49
N SER A 43 15.40 -1.71 6.40
CA SER A 43 14.60 -1.78 5.20
C SER A 43 14.39 -0.43 4.54
N ALA A 44 14.27 -0.46 3.21
CA ALA A 44 13.76 0.64 2.41
C ALA A 44 12.43 0.23 1.79
N THR A 45 11.40 1.08 1.85
CA THR A 45 10.20 0.85 1.06
C THR A 45 10.52 1.07 -0.41
N TYR A 46 10.28 0.04 -1.24
CA TYR A 46 10.70 0.00 -2.63
C TYR A 46 9.53 -0.05 -3.60
N TYR A 47 9.50 0.89 -4.52
CA TYR A 47 8.59 0.96 -5.65
C TYR A 47 9.22 1.72 -6.85
N SER A 48 10.55 1.65 -6.98
CA SER A 48 11.34 2.35 -8.00
C SER A 48 11.12 3.87 -7.94
N ASP A 49 10.93 4.50 -9.07
CA ASP A 49 10.59 5.91 -9.24
C ASP A 49 9.08 6.14 -9.49
N GLU A 50 8.25 5.12 -9.23
CA GLU A 50 6.81 5.12 -9.43
C GLU A 50 6.07 5.12 -8.10
N TRP A 51 4.81 5.55 -8.08
CA TRP A 51 3.97 5.36 -6.92
C TRP A 51 3.58 3.89 -6.71
N VAL A 52 3.32 3.48 -5.48
CA VAL A 52 3.14 2.07 -5.08
C VAL A 52 2.07 1.33 -5.89
N ILE A 53 0.98 1.97 -6.30
CA ILE A 53 -0.05 1.32 -7.12
C ILE A 53 0.35 1.23 -8.59
N ASN A 54 1.13 2.18 -9.09
CA ASN A 54 1.57 2.22 -10.48
C ASN A 54 2.75 1.28 -10.73
N PHE A 55 3.62 1.12 -9.74
CA PHE A 55 4.79 0.26 -9.83
C PHE A 55 4.47 -1.14 -10.39
N TRP A 56 3.33 -1.72 -10.01
CA TRP A 56 2.93 -3.06 -10.47
C TRP A 56 2.41 -3.12 -11.90
N ASN A 57 2.11 -1.98 -12.49
CA ASN A 57 1.53 -1.86 -13.84
C ASN A 57 2.42 -1.06 -14.81
N SER A 58 3.65 -0.75 -14.44
CA SER A 58 4.62 -0.04 -15.28
C SER A 58 5.94 -0.80 -15.41
N GLU A 59 6.70 -0.53 -16.46
CA GLU A 59 8.04 -1.06 -16.60
C GLU A 59 9.04 -0.26 -15.75
N SER A 60 9.96 -0.99 -15.11
CA SER A 60 11.08 -0.45 -14.33
C SER A 60 12.38 -0.93 -14.94
N SER A 61 12.99 -0.10 -15.78
CA SER A 61 14.21 -0.47 -16.51
C SER A 61 15.48 -0.51 -15.64
N HIS A 62 15.43 0.07 -14.44
CA HIS A 62 16.58 0.24 -13.53
C HIS A 62 16.47 -0.55 -12.22
N MET A 63 15.58 -1.54 -12.16
CA MET A 63 15.31 -2.30 -10.93
C MET A 63 16.58 -2.93 -10.30
N GLU A 64 17.44 -3.52 -11.11
CA GLU A 64 18.67 -4.17 -10.63
C GLU A 64 19.65 -3.16 -10.02
N GLU A 65 19.81 -2.04 -10.68
CA GLU A 65 20.70 -0.96 -10.24
C GLU A 65 20.17 -0.30 -8.96
N GLU A 66 18.85 -0.10 -8.87
CA GLU A 66 18.21 0.48 -7.70
C GLU A 66 18.31 -0.44 -6.47
N LEU A 67 18.04 -1.73 -6.63
CA LEU A 67 18.17 -2.70 -5.54
C LEU A 67 19.62 -2.87 -5.09
N LYS A 68 20.57 -2.83 -6.04
CA LYS A 68 22.00 -2.80 -5.72
C LYS A 68 22.36 -1.55 -4.90
N GLN A 69 21.88 -0.38 -5.31
CA GLN A 69 22.11 0.87 -4.58
C GLN A 69 21.56 0.81 -3.16
N ILE A 70 20.34 0.26 -2.95
CA ILE A 70 19.76 0.05 -1.63
C ILE A 70 20.69 -0.80 -0.75
N ALA A 71 21.25 -1.88 -1.29
CA ALA A 71 22.19 -2.73 -0.56
C ALA A 71 23.51 -1.99 -0.24
N GLU A 72 24.04 -1.21 -1.19
CA GLU A 72 25.25 -0.40 -1.01
C GLU A 72 25.08 0.72 0.04
N ASP A 73 23.86 1.24 0.20
CA ASP A 73 23.52 2.21 1.24
C ASP A 73 23.39 1.56 2.64
N GLY A 74 23.62 0.26 2.73
CA GLY A 74 23.67 -0.49 3.99
C GLY A 74 22.34 -1.04 4.46
N PHE A 75 21.29 -0.99 3.64
CA PHE A 75 20.06 -1.74 3.88
C PHE A 75 20.27 -3.23 3.57
N ASN A 76 19.56 -4.10 4.27
CA ASN A 76 19.59 -5.55 4.05
C ASN A 76 18.21 -6.13 3.77
N SER A 77 17.22 -5.28 3.63
CA SER A 77 15.83 -5.65 3.35
C SER A 77 15.09 -4.53 2.62
N ILE A 78 13.99 -4.92 1.99
CA ILE A 78 13.02 -3.99 1.40
C ILE A 78 11.61 -4.33 1.88
N ILE A 79 10.73 -3.33 1.89
CA ILE A 79 9.29 -3.54 1.95
C ILE A 79 8.72 -3.41 0.54
N LEU A 80 7.94 -4.41 0.13
CA LEU A 80 7.10 -4.35 -1.06
C LEU A 80 5.65 -4.14 -0.66
N VAL A 81 5.07 -3.03 -1.09
CA VAL A 81 3.64 -2.79 -0.94
C VAL A 81 2.90 -3.55 -2.04
N VAL A 82 1.96 -4.40 -1.66
CA VAL A 82 1.24 -5.31 -2.57
C VAL A 82 -0.25 -4.97 -2.54
N PRO A 83 -0.72 -4.01 -3.36
CA PRO A 83 -2.11 -3.57 -3.34
C PRO A 83 -3.04 -4.68 -3.85
N TRP A 84 -4.05 -5.04 -3.09
CA TRP A 84 -5.00 -6.10 -3.44
C TRP A 84 -5.60 -5.90 -4.84
N ARG A 85 -6.01 -4.69 -5.14
CA ARG A 85 -6.66 -4.35 -6.40
C ARG A 85 -5.75 -4.55 -7.62
N GLU A 86 -4.46 -4.27 -7.50
CA GLU A 86 -3.51 -4.39 -8.61
C GLU A 86 -3.22 -5.85 -8.98
N PHE A 87 -3.24 -6.74 -7.99
CA PHE A 87 -3.00 -8.17 -8.18
C PHE A 87 -4.27 -8.97 -8.49
N GLN A 88 -5.42 -8.49 -8.02
CA GLN A 88 -6.74 -9.09 -8.26
C GLN A 88 -7.73 -7.98 -8.66
N PRO A 89 -7.69 -7.50 -9.92
CA PRO A 89 -8.50 -6.39 -10.39
C PRO A 89 -10.01 -6.68 -10.37
N SER A 90 -10.44 -7.94 -10.44
CA SER A 90 -11.84 -8.34 -10.34
C SER A 90 -12.03 -9.47 -9.33
N MET A 91 -13.07 -9.33 -8.49
CA MET A 91 -13.46 -10.34 -7.50
C MET A 91 -14.59 -11.25 -8.00
N ASN A 92 -15.43 -10.77 -8.94
CA ASN A 92 -16.53 -11.53 -9.50
C ASN A 92 -16.78 -11.17 -10.99
N PRO A 93 -16.42 -12.03 -11.95
CA PRO A 93 -15.62 -13.25 -11.75
C PRO A 93 -14.22 -12.90 -11.25
N GLN A 94 -13.59 -13.80 -10.51
CA GLN A 94 -12.21 -13.58 -10.07
C GLN A 94 -11.27 -13.51 -11.25
N ARG A 95 -10.46 -12.45 -11.31
CA ARG A 95 -9.39 -12.27 -12.30
C ARG A 95 -8.15 -11.76 -11.60
N TYR A 96 -7.03 -12.26 -12.03
CA TYR A 96 -5.71 -11.83 -11.59
C TYR A 96 -5.01 -11.04 -12.68
N ASN A 97 -4.11 -10.16 -12.29
CA ASN A 97 -3.26 -9.42 -13.20
C ASN A 97 -1.92 -10.16 -13.33
N ASP A 98 -1.79 -10.99 -14.36
CA ASP A 98 -0.61 -11.83 -14.53
C ASP A 98 0.66 -10.99 -14.69
N TYR A 99 0.58 -9.81 -15.35
CA TYR A 99 1.69 -8.88 -15.45
C TYR A 99 2.24 -8.45 -14.06
N ALA A 100 1.34 -8.08 -13.13
CA ALA A 100 1.75 -7.72 -11.76
C ALA A 100 2.37 -8.90 -11.01
N TRP A 101 1.82 -10.11 -11.18
CA TRP A 101 2.36 -11.33 -10.58
C TRP A 101 3.74 -11.71 -11.12
N GLU A 102 3.97 -11.59 -12.42
CA GLU A 102 5.27 -11.84 -13.05
C GLU A 102 6.30 -10.79 -12.62
N LYS A 103 5.89 -9.52 -12.52
CA LYS A 103 6.74 -8.47 -11.98
C LYS A 103 7.10 -8.74 -10.52
N PHE A 104 6.18 -9.24 -9.72
CA PHE A 104 6.44 -9.64 -8.34
C PHE A 104 7.61 -10.64 -8.25
N ASP A 105 7.59 -11.71 -9.06
CA ASP A 105 8.68 -12.68 -9.08
C ASP A 105 10.01 -12.03 -9.52
N ARG A 106 9.98 -11.19 -10.56
CA ARG A 106 11.18 -10.46 -11.01
C ARG A 106 11.80 -9.61 -9.89
N VAL A 107 10.94 -8.91 -9.11
CA VAL A 107 11.42 -8.11 -7.96
C VAL A 107 12.00 -9.00 -6.87
N MET A 108 11.34 -10.11 -6.52
CA MET A 108 11.82 -11.06 -5.52
C MET A 108 13.18 -11.64 -5.89
N GLU A 109 13.36 -12.04 -7.15
CA GLU A 109 14.63 -12.57 -7.67
C GLU A 109 15.72 -11.50 -7.73
N ALA A 110 15.39 -10.28 -8.16
CA ALA A 110 16.34 -9.17 -8.21
C ALA A 110 16.82 -8.79 -6.81
N ALA A 111 15.91 -8.72 -5.83
CA ALA A 111 16.26 -8.49 -4.43
C ALA A 111 17.14 -9.64 -3.87
N GLN A 112 16.86 -10.88 -4.23
CA GLN A 112 17.65 -12.04 -3.81
C GLN A 112 19.10 -11.97 -4.35
N ARG A 113 19.29 -11.55 -5.61
CA ARG A 113 20.63 -11.35 -6.19
C ARG A 113 21.46 -10.29 -5.44
N GLN A 114 20.80 -9.33 -4.80
CA GLN A 114 21.44 -8.30 -3.97
C GLN A 114 21.48 -8.68 -2.47
N ASN A 115 21.13 -9.91 -2.10
CA ASN A 115 21.03 -10.39 -0.72
C ASN A 115 20.04 -9.57 0.15
N LEU A 116 19.06 -8.92 -0.45
CA LEU A 116 18.03 -8.17 0.25
C LEU A 116 16.89 -9.11 0.67
N LYS A 117 16.50 -9.06 1.95
CA LYS A 117 15.28 -9.70 2.43
C LYS A 117 14.06 -8.91 1.99
N VAL A 118 12.92 -9.57 1.87
CA VAL A 118 11.68 -8.95 1.43
C VAL A 118 10.58 -9.14 2.46
N MET A 119 10.06 -8.03 2.97
CA MET A 119 8.86 -7.93 3.79
C MET A 119 7.71 -7.44 2.91
N LEU A 120 6.52 -8.02 3.05
CA LEU A 120 5.35 -7.61 2.27
C LEU A 120 4.40 -6.76 3.13
N ARG A 121 4.06 -5.57 2.64
CA ARG A 121 2.89 -4.81 3.11
C ARG A 121 1.70 -5.25 2.28
N VAL A 122 0.78 -5.98 2.88
CA VAL A 122 -0.33 -6.67 2.21
C VAL A 122 -1.59 -5.81 2.22
N GLY A 123 -2.08 -5.47 1.05
CA GLY A 123 -3.18 -4.52 0.89
C GLY A 123 -2.68 -3.08 0.81
N TYR A 124 -3.45 -2.21 0.17
CA TYR A 124 -3.21 -0.78 0.10
C TYR A 124 -4.47 -0.09 -0.42
N THR A 125 -4.89 1.01 0.18
CA THR A 125 -6.19 1.65 -0.09
C THR A 125 -6.15 3.14 -0.33
N TRP A 126 -5.05 3.81 -0.05
CA TRP A 126 -4.98 5.27 -0.06
C TRP A 126 -5.09 5.89 -1.44
N ASP A 127 -4.84 5.09 -2.46
CA ASP A 127 -4.92 5.52 -3.83
C ASP A 127 -5.73 4.58 -4.70
N TYR A 128 -6.50 5.16 -5.61
CA TYR A 128 -7.29 4.44 -6.59
C TYR A 128 -7.50 5.30 -7.84
N TYR A 129 -7.76 4.64 -8.94
CA TYR A 129 -7.94 5.27 -10.24
C TYR A 129 -9.33 5.87 -10.41
N SER A 130 -9.49 6.72 -11.44
CA SER A 130 -10.79 7.25 -11.83
C SER A 130 -11.77 6.11 -12.15
N GLY A 131 -12.99 6.20 -11.62
CA GLY A 131 -14.02 5.18 -11.81
C GLY A 131 -13.87 3.90 -11.00
N ASP A 132 -12.84 3.79 -10.15
CA ASP A 132 -12.66 2.70 -9.21
C ASP A 132 -12.76 3.21 -7.77
N ASN A 133 -13.44 2.46 -6.93
CA ASN A 133 -13.54 2.74 -5.50
C ASN A 133 -13.02 1.55 -4.70
N VAL A 134 -11.73 1.58 -4.38
CA VAL A 134 -11.08 0.51 -3.62
C VAL A 134 -11.71 0.34 -2.23
N LEU A 135 -12.22 1.42 -1.63
CA LEU A 135 -12.85 1.38 -0.31
C LEU A 135 -14.11 0.50 -0.29
N GLU A 136 -14.81 0.38 -1.42
CA GLU A 136 -15.98 -0.52 -1.54
C GLU A 136 -15.59 -1.99 -1.29
N ARG A 137 -14.37 -2.40 -1.64
CA ARG A 137 -13.88 -3.77 -1.34
C ARG A 137 -13.76 -4.00 0.16
N TYR A 138 -13.23 -3.01 0.87
CA TYR A 138 -13.04 -3.08 2.33
C TYR A 138 -14.37 -2.97 3.08
N GLU A 139 -15.32 -2.15 2.59
CA GLU A 139 -16.70 -2.16 3.07
C GLU A 139 -17.33 -3.56 2.94
N LYS A 140 -17.23 -4.17 1.76
CA LYS A 140 -17.81 -5.49 1.49
C LYS A 140 -17.20 -6.61 2.31
N LEU A 141 -15.95 -6.48 2.78
CA LEU A 141 -15.35 -7.44 3.71
C LEU A 141 -16.17 -7.61 5.01
N LEU A 142 -16.90 -6.57 5.43
CA LEU A 142 -17.76 -6.64 6.61
C LEU A 142 -18.93 -7.62 6.45
N TYR A 143 -19.46 -7.80 5.24
CA TYR A 143 -20.75 -8.48 5.06
C TYR A 143 -20.88 -9.37 3.83
N ASP A 144 -19.91 -9.39 2.91
CA ASP A 144 -20.00 -10.18 1.69
C ASP A 144 -18.99 -11.33 1.68
N ASP A 145 -19.50 -12.54 1.80
CA ASP A 145 -18.67 -13.76 1.82
C ASP A 145 -17.89 -13.98 0.52
N GLY A 146 -18.40 -13.46 -0.61
CA GLY A 146 -17.69 -13.50 -1.88
C GLY A 146 -16.42 -12.68 -1.83
N THR A 147 -16.50 -11.47 -1.29
CA THR A 147 -15.38 -10.55 -1.08
C THR A 147 -14.38 -11.10 -0.06
N LYS A 148 -14.86 -11.69 1.06
CA LYS A 148 -13.98 -12.36 2.03
C LYS A 148 -13.20 -13.50 1.39
N ARG A 149 -13.87 -14.35 0.62
CA ARG A 149 -13.17 -15.43 -0.12
C ARG A 149 -12.15 -14.88 -1.11
N ALA A 150 -12.44 -13.79 -1.80
CA ALA A 150 -11.51 -13.16 -2.74
C ALA A 150 -10.26 -12.63 -2.02
N TRP A 151 -10.43 -11.99 -0.85
CA TRP A 151 -9.32 -11.55 0.01
C TRP A 151 -8.44 -12.72 0.46
N ILE A 152 -9.04 -13.77 1.01
CA ILE A 152 -8.32 -14.96 1.48
C ILE A 152 -7.55 -15.63 0.33
N GLN A 153 -8.13 -15.70 -0.86
CA GLN A 153 -7.46 -16.28 -2.03
C GLN A 153 -6.32 -15.40 -2.55
N TYR A 154 -6.47 -14.08 -2.52
CA TYR A 154 -5.39 -13.15 -2.81
C TYR A 154 -4.22 -13.35 -1.82
N ALA A 155 -4.49 -13.32 -0.52
CA ALA A 155 -3.49 -13.49 0.52
C ALA A 155 -2.79 -14.86 0.44
N LYS A 156 -3.55 -15.94 0.18
CA LYS A 156 -3.02 -17.29 -0.04
C LYS A 156 -2.07 -17.32 -1.23
N ARG A 157 -2.49 -16.82 -2.38
CA ARG A 157 -1.67 -16.80 -3.60
C ARG A 157 -0.40 -15.98 -3.38
N LEU A 158 -0.51 -14.85 -2.69
CA LEU A 158 0.63 -14.01 -2.37
C LEU A 158 1.66 -14.74 -1.51
N TYR A 159 1.20 -15.40 -0.43
CA TYR A 159 2.08 -16.20 0.42
C TYR A 159 2.73 -17.36 -0.33
N GLU A 160 1.94 -18.15 -1.07
CA GLU A 160 2.45 -19.31 -1.82
C GLU A 160 3.52 -18.89 -2.85
N ARG A 161 3.36 -17.71 -3.47
CA ARG A 161 4.31 -17.19 -4.44
C ARG A 161 5.55 -16.57 -3.78
N ALA A 162 5.39 -15.91 -2.65
CA ALA A 162 6.51 -15.36 -1.89
C ALA A 162 7.37 -16.43 -1.21
N ALA A 163 6.74 -17.44 -0.62
CA ALA A 163 7.39 -18.46 0.21
C ALA A 163 8.34 -19.41 -0.55
N VAL A 164 8.35 -19.37 -1.89
CA VAL A 164 9.34 -20.13 -2.68
C VAL A 164 10.69 -19.42 -2.76
N HIS A 165 10.73 -18.14 -2.40
CA HIS A 165 11.95 -17.32 -2.41
C HIS A 165 12.63 -17.32 -1.04
N GLU A 166 13.91 -17.66 -0.97
CA GLU A 166 14.69 -17.73 0.28
C GLU A 166 14.88 -16.37 0.97
N ASN A 167 14.70 -15.29 0.24
CA ASN A 167 14.78 -13.93 0.75
C ASN A 167 13.44 -13.40 1.31
N PHE A 168 12.34 -14.12 1.17
CA PHE A 168 11.08 -13.77 1.80
C PHE A 168 11.19 -13.89 3.32
N CYS A 169 10.78 -12.88 4.09
CA CYS A 169 10.87 -12.89 5.55
C CYS A 169 9.53 -12.65 6.28
N GLY A 170 8.43 -12.46 5.55
CA GLY A 170 7.11 -12.32 6.15
C GLY A 170 6.32 -11.14 5.59
N GLY A 171 5.24 -10.80 6.27
CA GLY A 171 4.38 -9.70 5.85
C GLY A 171 3.53 -9.16 7.00
N PHE A 172 2.90 -8.04 6.71
CA PHE A 172 1.93 -7.39 7.59
C PHE A 172 0.84 -6.73 6.77
N ILE A 173 -0.36 -6.66 7.31
CA ILE A 173 -1.42 -5.77 6.82
C ILE A 173 -1.38 -4.48 7.62
N THR A 174 -1.73 -3.36 7.01
CA THR A 174 -1.73 -2.11 7.74
C THR A 174 -3.11 -1.80 8.29
N TRP A 175 -3.16 -1.42 9.55
CA TRP A 175 -4.37 -0.89 10.15
C TRP A 175 -4.83 0.36 9.38
N GLU A 176 -3.91 1.21 8.96
CA GLU A 176 -4.13 2.40 8.15
C GLU A 176 -4.92 2.12 6.86
N ASP A 177 -4.60 1.06 6.15
CA ASP A 177 -5.31 0.70 4.91
C ASP A 177 -6.78 0.34 5.16
N PHE A 178 -7.07 -0.33 6.27
CA PHE A 178 -8.44 -0.60 6.70
C PHE A 178 -9.09 0.64 7.31
N TRP A 179 -8.31 1.45 8.02
CA TRP A 179 -8.77 2.68 8.63
C TRP A 179 -9.30 3.69 7.62
N ASN A 180 -8.68 3.79 6.46
CA ASN A 180 -9.15 4.65 5.38
C ASN A 180 -10.64 4.40 5.06
N PHE A 181 -11.10 3.14 5.08
CA PHE A 181 -12.52 2.84 4.99
C PHE A 181 -13.27 3.28 6.25
N ALA A 182 -12.78 2.94 7.43
CA ALA A 182 -13.46 3.23 8.70
C ALA A 182 -13.66 4.74 8.91
N GLU A 183 -12.66 5.54 8.58
CA GLU A 183 -12.72 7.00 8.65
C GLU A 183 -13.74 7.58 7.64
N ASN A 184 -13.72 7.08 6.42
CA ASN A 184 -14.57 7.55 5.34
C ASN A 184 -15.89 6.77 5.20
N SER A 185 -16.29 6.01 6.21
CA SER A 185 -17.44 5.09 6.13
C SER A 185 -18.76 5.81 5.84
N VAL A 186 -19.02 5.99 4.58
CA VAL A 186 -20.31 6.40 4.00
C VAL A 186 -21.04 5.22 3.33
N PHE A 187 -20.55 3.99 3.57
CA PHE A 187 -21.11 2.74 3.06
C PHE A 187 -21.40 2.79 1.56
N TYR A 188 -20.35 3.04 0.79
CA TYR A 188 -20.39 3.19 -0.66
C TYR A 188 -21.14 2.03 -1.35
N GLY A 189 -22.03 2.38 -2.26
CA GLY A 189 -22.72 1.42 -3.11
C GLY A 189 -23.70 0.47 -2.43
N SER A 190 -23.88 0.57 -1.10
CA SER A 190 -24.77 -0.35 -0.36
C SER A 190 -26.25 -0.11 -0.62
N GLY A 191 -26.66 1.13 -0.85
CA GLY A 191 -28.07 1.53 -0.93
C GLY A 191 -28.88 1.21 0.34
N LEU A 192 -28.22 0.76 1.42
CA LEU A 192 -28.82 0.35 2.67
C LEU A 192 -28.82 1.51 3.66
N THR A 193 -29.88 1.59 4.47
CA THR A 193 -29.88 2.50 5.62
C THR A 193 -28.90 2.02 6.69
N GLY A 194 -28.40 2.92 7.53
CA GLY A 194 -27.47 2.59 8.61
C GLY A 194 -27.93 1.42 9.50
N ARG A 195 -29.25 1.28 9.77
CA ARG A 195 -29.81 0.13 10.52
C ARG A 195 -29.70 -1.19 9.77
N LYS A 196 -30.03 -1.20 8.49
CA LYS A 196 -29.90 -2.41 7.67
C LYS A 196 -28.45 -2.85 7.54
N MET A 197 -27.54 -1.89 7.40
CA MET A 197 -26.11 -2.19 7.34
C MET A 197 -25.63 -2.72 8.69
N ALA A 198 -26.01 -2.12 9.81
CA ALA A 198 -25.68 -2.59 11.16
C ALA A 198 -26.05 -4.07 11.36
N SER A 199 -27.29 -4.44 10.97
CA SER A 199 -27.71 -5.85 11.00
C SER A 199 -26.89 -6.74 10.07
N LYS A 200 -26.62 -6.28 8.85
CA LYS A 200 -25.95 -7.06 7.80
C LYS A 200 -24.48 -7.35 8.13
N CYS A 201 -23.75 -6.39 8.71
CA CYS A 201 -22.33 -6.54 9.04
C CYS A 201 -22.08 -7.14 10.45
N GLY A 202 -23.12 -7.43 11.22
CA GLY A 202 -23.01 -7.99 12.58
C GLY A 202 -22.86 -6.93 13.67
N TYR A 203 -22.94 -5.64 13.35
CA TYR A 203 -22.83 -4.56 14.33
C TYR A 203 -23.96 -4.60 15.38
N THR A 204 -25.20 -4.89 14.96
CA THR A 204 -26.34 -5.06 15.88
C THR A 204 -26.06 -6.14 16.93
N GLN A 205 -25.47 -7.27 16.51
CA GLN A 205 -25.10 -8.34 17.44
C GLN A 205 -23.97 -7.89 18.38
N TYR A 206 -22.97 -7.22 17.84
CA TYR A 206 -21.84 -6.68 18.62
C TYR A 206 -22.33 -5.73 19.73
N VAL A 207 -23.15 -4.74 19.41
CA VAL A 207 -23.62 -3.78 20.41
C VAL A 207 -24.50 -4.45 21.47
N LYS A 208 -25.25 -5.48 21.10
CA LYS A 208 -26.05 -6.29 22.06
C LYS A 208 -25.19 -7.08 23.05
N GLU A 209 -24.01 -7.51 22.62
CA GLU A 209 -23.08 -8.28 23.45
C GLU A 209 -22.24 -7.39 24.37
N HIS A 210 -22.00 -6.13 24.00
CA HIS A 210 -21.01 -5.27 24.66
C HIS A 210 -21.61 -4.06 25.38
N TYR A 211 -22.85 -3.67 25.09
CA TYR A 211 -23.46 -2.45 25.62
C TYR A 211 -24.91 -2.67 26.05
N THR A 212 -25.34 -1.92 27.04
CA THR A 212 -26.76 -1.73 27.36
C THR A 212 -27.38 -0.71 26.41
N LEU A 213 -28.72 -0.73 26.27
CA LEU A 213 -29.40 0.30 25.47
C LEU A 213 -29.19 1.70 26.03
N GLU A 214 -29.18 1.83 27.37
CA GLU A 214 -28.95 3.11 28.07
C GLU A 214 -27.56 3.71 27.72
N GLU A 215 -26.50 2.91 27.73
CA GLU A 215 -25.16 3.34 27.32
C GLU A 215 -25.15 3.78 25.84
N LEU A 216 -25.83 3.04 24.97
CA LEU A 216 -25.91 3.40 23.55
C LEU A 216 -26.71 4.70 23.34
N GLU A 217 -27.83 4.90 24.06
CA GLU A 217 -28.64 6.13 24.02
C GLU A 217 -27.77 7.34 24.42
N GLU A 218 -26.97 7.20 25.47
CA GLU A 218 -26.00 8.25 25.87
C GLU A 218 -24.96 8.51 24.79
N MET A 219 -24.35 7.47 24.23
CA MET A 219 -23.28 7.61 23.24
C MET A 219 -23.79 8.16 21.90
N TYR A 220 -25.01 7.80 21.51
CA TYR A 220 -25.62 8.24 20.26
C TYR A 220 -26.38 9.57 20.39
N GLN A 221 -26.70 9.98 21.63
CA GLN A 221 -27.64 11.09 21.91
C GLN A 221 -28.96 10.89 21.17
N ASP A 222 -29.46 9.64 21.15
CA ASP A 222 -30.69 9.19 20.50
C ASP A 222 -31.40 8.17 21.40
N THR A 223 -32.62 7.76 21.06
CA THR A 223 -33.42 6.82 21.86
C THR A 223 -33.68 5.55 21.07
N PHE A 224 -33.44 4.39 21.69
CA PHE A 224 -33.59 3.08 21.06
C PHE A 224 -34.58 2.21 21.85
N LYS A 225 -35.57 1.63 21.18
CA LYS A 225 -36.46 0.66 21.80
C LYS A 225 -35.87 -0.73 21.87
N THR A 226 -35.07 -1.08 20.89
CA THR A 226 -34.39 -2.38 20.76
C THR A 226 -33.01 -2.18 20.15
N TYR A 227 -32.13 -3.19 20.22
CA TYR A 227 -30.81 -3.15 19.58
C TYR A 227 -30.89 -3.10 18.04
N GLU A 228 -32.00 -3.54 17.45
CA GLU A 228 -32.25 -3.44 16.01
C GLU A 228 -32.49 -2.00 15.54
N ASP A 229 -32.81 -1.10 16.47
CA ASP A 229 -32.92 0.34 16.19
C ASP A 229 -31.57 1.05 16.10
N VAL A 230 -30.52 0.45 16.66
CA VAL A 230 -29.15 1.03 16.64
C VAL A 230 -28.60 0.98 15.23
N TYR A 231 -28.09 2.10 14.74
CA TYR A 231 -27.55 2.26 13.39
C TYR A 231 -26.05 2.49 13.40
N LEU A 232 -25.40 2.24 12.27
CA LEU A 232 -23.97 2.60 12.11
C LEU A 232 -23.84 4.13 12.12
N PRO A 233 -22.90 4.67 12.91
CA PRO A 233 -22.64 6.11 12.94
C PRO A 233 -22.21 6.61 11.56
N ASP A 234 -22.89 7.61 11.03
CA ASP A 234 -22.67 8.21 9.71
C ASP A 234 -21.83 9.49 9.75
N SER A 235 -21.55 10.01 10.96
CA SER A 235 -20.82 11.24 11.17
C SER A 235 -19.50 11.00 11.89
N LEU A 236 -18.43 11.57 11.36
CA LEU A 236 -17.14 11.66 12.05
C LEU A 236 -17.29 12.52 13.32
N ASN A 237 -16.41 12.27 14.30
CA ASN A 237 -16.31 13.06 15.53
C ASN A 237 -17.56 13.03 16.44
N THR A 238 -18.45 12.06 16.28
CA THR A 238 -19.55 11.80 17.23
C THR A 238 -19.13 10.77 18.28
N TYR A 239 -19.70 10.80 19.47
CA TYR A 239 -19.35 9.85 20.53
C TYR A 239 -19.74 8.40 20.18
N SER A 240 -20.82 8.23 19.42
CA SER A 240 -21.22 6.94 18.85
C SER A 240 -20.14 6.30 17.95
N ARG A 241 -19.26 7.10 17.35
CA ARG A 241 -18.16 6.59 16.50
C ARG A 241 -17.19 5.72 17.30
N LYS A 242 -17.02 5.95 18.60
CA LYS A 242 -16.23 5.09 19.49
C LYS A 242 -16.70 3.64 19.46
N VAL A 243 -18.02 3.43 19.50
CA VAL A 243 -18.61 2.07 19.42
C VAL A 243 -18.28 1.40 18.08
N PHE A 244 -18.37 2.18 16.99
CA PHE A 244 -18.02 1.68 15.67
C PHE A 244 -16.53 1.32 15.55
N TYR A 245 -15.64 2.13 16.08
CA TYR A 245 -14.21 1.84 16.05
C TYR A 245 -13.86 0.55 16.80
N GLN A 246 -14.43 0.34 17.97
CA GLN A 246 -14.23 -0.88 18.74
C GLN A 246 -14.80 -2.12 18.04
N PHE A 247 -15.97 -2.01 17.41
CA PHE A 247 -16.52 -3.05 16.54
C PHE A 247 -15.58 -3.35 15.36
N TYR A 248 -15.01 -2.31 14.76
CA TYR A 248 -14.14 -2.46 13.59
C TYR A 248 -12.80 -3.09 13.97
N ASP A 249 -12.26 -2.77 15.13
CA ASP A 249 -11.08 -3.45 15.69
C ASP A 249 -11.32 -4.95 15.90
N ASP A 250 -12.48 -5.32 16.42
CA ASP A 250 -12.88 -6.74 16.56
C ASP A 250 -13.00 -7.43 15.20
N PHE A 251 -13.58 -6.75 14.21
CA PHE A 251 -13.63 -7.23 12.84
C PHE A 251 -12.22 -7.42 12.24
N LEU A 252 -11.29 -6.46 12.46
CA LEU A 252 -9.92 -6.58 11.97
C LEU A 252 -9.18 -7.77 12.58
N ASN A 253 -9.36 -8.02 13.87
CA ASN A 253 -8.80 -9.20 14.52
C ASN A 253 -9.33 -10.51 13.90
N LYS A 254 -10.60 -10.58 13.52
CA LYS A 254 -11.19 -11.73 12.85
C LYS A 254 -10.60 -11.91 11.44
N ILE A 255 -10.55 -10.85 10.64
CA ILE A 255 -9.97 -10.89 9.29
C ILE A 255 -8.49 -11.28 9.32
N LEU A 256 -7.73 -10.76 10.29
CA LEU A 256 -6.33 -11.14 10.48
C LEU A 256 -6.21 -12.64 10.79
N ALA A 257 -6.99 -13.16 11.75
CA ALA A 257 -6.94 -14.56 12.14
C ALA A 257 -7.32 -15.51 10.97
N GLU A 258 -8.36 -15.16 10.20
CA GLU A 258 -8.74 -15.90 8.99
C GLU A 258 -7.63 -15.84 7.92
N THR A 259 -6.98 -14.70 7.76
CA THR A 259 -5.87 -14.54 6.80
C THR A 259 -4.63 -15.31 7.24
N GLN A 260 -4.32 -15.36 8.54
CA GLN A 260 -3.21 -16.14 9.10
C GLN A 260 -3.33 -17.64 8.84
N ALA A 261 -4.54 -18.16 8.64
CA ALA A 261 -4.74 -19.57 8.26
C ALA A 261 -4.14 -19.92 6.88
N VAL A 262 -3.96 -18.93 6.00
CA VAL A 262 -3.42 -19.10 4.64
C VAL A 262 -2.10 -18.33 4.41
N PHE A 263 -1.80 -17.38 5.27
CA PHE A 263 -0.55 -16.62 5.29
C PHE A 263 0.03 -16.66 6.72
N PRO A 264 0.74 -17.74 7.07
CA PRO A 264 1.28 -17.93 8.41
C PRO A 264 2.22 -16.79 8.82
N ASP A 265 2.17 -16.41 10.10
CA ASP A 265 2.98 -15.35 10.70
C ASP A 265 2.73 -13.93 10.13
N LEU A 266 1.62 -13.76 9.37
CA LEU A 266 1.20 -12.43 8.93
C LEU A 266 0.93 -11.54 10.14
N SER A 267 1.57 -10.37 10.18
CA SER A 267 1.37 -9.38 11.24
C SER A 267 0.31 -8.35 10.85
N MET A 268 0.07 -7.43 11.76
CA MET A 268 -0.68 -6.21 11.50
C MET A 268 0.17 -5.01 11.92
N GLU A 269 0.18 -3.98 11.11
CA GLU A 269 0.64 -2.67 11.53
C GLU A 269 -0.38 -2.07 12.49
N VAL A 270 0.11 -1.54 13.59
CA VAL A 270 -0.68 -0.79 14.56
C VAL A 270 -0.15 0.63 14.67
N ARG A 271 -1.04 1.55 15.01
CA ARG A 271 -0.71 2.96 15.14
C ARG A 271 -0.96 3.43 16.55
N LEU A 272 -0.17 4.41 16.98
CA LEU A 272 -0.39 5.11 18.25
C LEU A 272 -1.34 6.31 18.09
N ASP A 273 -1.84 6.53 16.90
CA ASP A 273 -2.80 7.59 16.63
C ASP A 273 -4.02 7.46 17.54
N ILE A 274 -4.54 8.59 17.92
CA ILE A 274 -5.72 8.70 18.74
C ILE A 274 -6.80 9.33 17.88
N ASP A 275 -7.85 8.57 17.59
CA ASP A 275 -8.98 9.09 16.83
C ASP A 275 -9.92 9.85 17.75
N PRO A 276 -10.03 11.18 17.62
CA PRO A 276 -10.83 11.97 18.51
C PRO A 276 -12.32 11.76 18.25
N VAL A 277 -13.07 11.47 19.29
CA VAL A 277 -14.54 11.50 19.31
C VAL A 277 -15.00 12.59 20.26
N LYS A 278 -16.12 13.22 19.93
CA LYS A 278 -16.69 14.30 20.76
C LYS A 278 -17.74 13.74 21.70
N ARG A 279 -17.51 13.86 23.00
CA ARG A 279 -18.49 13.51 24.03
C ARG A 279 -19.72 14.45 24.02
N PRO A 280 -20.83 14.03 24.62
CA PRO A 280 -22.02 14.87 24.75
C PRO A 280 -21.77 16.24 25.40
N ASP A 281 -20.85 16.31 26.35
CA ASP A 281 -20.45 17.55 27.04
C ASP A 281 -19.54 18.47 26.18
N GLY A 282 -19.21 18.04 24.95
CA GLY A 282 -18.38 18.77 24.01
C GLY A 282 -16.88 18.55 24.18
N THR A 283 -16.44 17.78 25.17
CA THR A 283 -15.02 17.41 25.34
C THR A 283 -14.58 16.37 24.30
N LEU A 284 -13.29 16.35 23.94
CA LEU A 284 -12.73 15.34 23.06
C LEU A 284 -12.17 14.18 23.88
N GLU A 285 -12.47 12.97 23.43
CA GLU A 285 -11.87 11.74 23.93
C GLU A 285 -11.14 11.05 22.77
N GLY A 286 -9.87 10.63 23.01
CA GLY A 286 -9.12 9.83 22.05
C GLY A 286 -9.51 8.36 22.14
N VAL A 287 -9.79 7.74 21.00
CA VAL A 287 -9.99 6.30 20.89
C VAL A 287 -8.67 5.66 20.50
N PHE A 288 -8.23 4.70 21.32
CA PHE A 288 -7.07 3.87 21.03
C PHE A 288 -7.51 2.56 20.39
N HIS A 289 -6.72 2.05 19.46
CA HIS A 289 -6.96 0.80 18.74
C HIS A 289 -6.09 -0.35 19.28
N ASP A 290 -5.87 -0.37 20.59
CA ASP A 290 -5.03 -1.36 21.29
C ASP A 290 -5.55 -2.79 21.19
N ALA A 291 -6.82 -2.99 20.88
CA ALA A 291 -7.41 -4.30 20.63
C ALA A 291 -6.75 -5.05 19.44
N THR A 292 -6.17 -4.33 18.47
CA THR A 292 -5.45 -4.93 17.32
C THR A 292 -3.96 -5.18 17.58
N PHE A 293 -3.39 -4.67 18.67
CA PHE A 293 -1.96 -4.74 18.95
C PHE A 293 -1.42 -6.14 19.18
N THR A 294 -2.28 -7.08 19.55
CA THR A 294 -1.84 -8.47 19.78
C THR A 294 -1.43 -9.20 18.50
N CYS A 295 -1.85 -8.72 17.33
CA CYS A 295 -1.50 -9.25 16.00
C CYS A 295 -1.70 -10.77 15.86
N GLY A 296 -2.70 -11.34 16.54
CA GLY A 296 -3.07 -12.75 16.45
C GLY A 296 -1.89 -13.70 16.72
N SER A 297 -1.66 -14.64 15.81
CA SER A 297 -0.59 -15.66 15.91
C SER A 297 0.78 -15.21 15.40
N SER A 298 0.92 -13.97 14.92
CA SER A 298 2.21 -13.44 14.45
C SER A 298 3.24 -13.36 15.57
N GLY A 299 4.50 -13.61 15.24
CA GLY A 299 5.65 -13.47 16.16
C GLY A 299 6.12 -12.04 16.37
N PHE A 300 5.57 -11.07 15.63
CA PHE A 300 5.94 -9.66 15.71
C PHE A 300 4.75 -8.73 15.48
N THR A 301 4.88 -7.50 15.91
CA THR A 301 3.95 -6.41 15.63
C THR A 301 4.63 -5.40 14.72
N SER A 302 3.99 -5.03 13.62
CA SER A 302 4.44 -3.93 12.78
C SER A 302 3.86 -2.62 13.30
N ALA A 303 4.63 -1.55 13.22
CA ALA A 303 4.21 -0.25 13.74
C ALA A 303 4.75 0.90 12.90
N MET A 304 3.88 1.78 12.46
CA MET A 304 4.28 3.06 11.89
C MET A 304 4.83 3.97 12.99
N TYR A 305 5.91 4.69 12.70
CA TYR A 305 6.41 5.75 13.53
C TYR A 305 6.64 7.02 12.71
N SER A 306 5.96 8.09 13.09
CA SER A 306 6.22 9.45 12.61
C SER A 306 6.77 10.31 13.74
N VAL A 307 7.75 11.16 13.44
CA VAL A 307 8.27 12.16 14.38
C VAL A 307 7.16 13.10 14.86
N ALA A 308 6.11 13.28 14.04
CA ALA A 308 4.95 14.10 14.38
C ALA A 308 4.03 13.45 15.45
N MET A 309 4.12 12.13 15.67
CA MET A 309 3.25 11.45 16.65
C MET A 309 3.36 12.05 18.04
N GLY A 310 2.21 12.43 18.60
CA GLY A 310 2.11 13.15 19.87
C GLY A 310 2.37 14.66 19.78
N PHE A 311 2.64 15.17 18.58
CA PHE A 311 2.89 16.59 18.30
C PHE A 311 2.14 17.08 17.06
N GLU A 312 1.03 16.46 16.72
CA GLU A 312 0.32 16.61 15.44
C GLU A 312 -0.34 17.99 15.23
N SER A 313 -0.08 18.95 16.08
CA SER A 313 -0.73 20.25 15.98
C SER A 313 0.25 21.40 15.80
N ASN A 314 -0.10 22.31 14.89
CA ASN A 314 0.44 23.67 14.76
C ASN A 314 1.84 23.82 14.17
N GLY A 315 2.35 22.86 13.38
CA GLY A 315 3.65 23.00 12.74
C GLY A 315 4.81 23.19 13.73
N GLN A 316 4.73 22.56 14.91
CA GLN A 316 5.75 22.67 15.95
C GLN A 316 7.10 22.18 15.43
N GLU A 317 8.14 22.96 15.63
CA GLU A 317 9.51 22.54 15.39
C GLU A 317 10.05 21.78 16.59
N LEU A 318 10.57 20.57 16.34
CA LEU A 318 11.11 19.67 17.36
C LEU A 318 12.63 19.67 17.33
N SER A 319 13.24 19.71 18.52
CA SER A 319 14.65 19.34 18.67
C SER A 319 14.82 17.82 18.60
N ALA A 320 16.04 17.36 18.31
CA ALA A 320 16.39 15.94 18.35
C ALA A 320 16.05 15.31 19.70
N ALA A 321 16.33 16.01 20.81
CA ALA A 321 16.06 15.52 22.16
C ALA A 321 14.56 15.26 22.40
N GLN A 322 13.69 16.17 21.95
CA GLN A 322 12.23 15.99 22.06
C GLN A 322 11.75 14.80 21.21
N ALA A 323 12.20 14.72 19.96
CA ALA A 323 11.83 13.64 19.07
C ALA A 323 12.33 12.27 19.55
N LEU A 324 13.55 12.17 20.08
CA LEU A 324 14.09 10.95 20.69
C LEU A 324 13.30 10.51 21.91
N ALA A 325 12.94 11.45 22.79
CA ALA A 325 12.12 11.14 23.95
C ALA A 325 10.74 10.61 23.54
N GLY A 326 10.09 11.26 22.56
CA GLY A 326 8.80 10.82 21.99
C GLY A 326 8.89 9.43 21.36
N THR A 327 9.92 9.17 20.53
CA THR A 327 10.17 7.86 19.94
C THR A 327 10.28 6.77 21.00
N GLY A 328 11.10 7.00 22.03
CA GLY A 328 11.31 6.03 23.10
C GLY A 328 10.01 5.71 23.86
N GLN A 329 9.24 6.74 24.21
CA GLN A 329 7.96 6.60 24.93
C GLN A 329 6.90 5.87 24.09
N ASN A 330 6.80 6.18 22.81
CA ASN A 330 5.84 5.56 21.90
C ASN A 330 6.14 4.07 21.70
N LEU A 331 7.42 3.71 21.49
CA LEU A 331 7.81 2.30 21.39
C LEU A 331 7.61 1.53 22.70
N ASP A 332 7.83 2.15 23.86
CA ASP A 332 7.53 1.53 25.17
C ASP A 332 6.04 1.27 25.34
N ARG A 333 5.20 2.22 24.93
CA ARG A 333 3.74 2.06 24.96
C ARG A 333 3.26 0.93 24.04
N LEU A 334 3.76 0.87 22.81
CA LEU A 334 3.47 -0.23 21.87
C LEU A 334 3.93 -1.57 22.44
N SER A 335 5.13 -1.63 22.99
CA SER A 335 5.68 -2.85 23.60
C SER A 335 4.85 -3.32 24.80
N ALA A 336 4.30 -2.41 25.57
CA ALA A 336 3.41 -2.75 26.69
C ALA A 336 2.05 -3.30 26.21
N ALA A 337 1.55 -2.83 25.08
CA ALA A 337 0.24 -3.22 24.53
C ALA A 337 0.28 -4.50 23.67
N ASN A 338 1.43 -4.84 23.08
CA ASN A 338 1.53 -5.90 22.07
C ASN A 338 1.71 -7.33 22.61
N GLY A 339 1.52 -7.54 23.90
CA GLY A 339 1.69 -8.86 24.53
C GLY A 339 3.13 -9.39 24.55
N GLY A 340 4.13 -8.51 24.50
CA GLY A 340 5.56 -8.85 24.55
C GLY A 340 6.15 -9.33 23.22
N LYS A 341 5.44 -9.15 22.11
CA LYS A 341 5.98 -9.43 20.77
C LYS A 341 7.05 -8.42 20.38
N LYS A 342 7.96 -8.82 19.49
CA LYS A 342 8.96 -7.93 18.92
C LYS A 342 8.29 -6.86 18.06
N LEU A 343 8.83 -5.65 18.07
CA LEU A 343 8.36 -4.54 17.24
C LEU A 343 9.19 -4.43 15.96
N TYR A 344 8.52 -4.14 14.85
CA TYR A 344 9.12 -3.73 13.58
C TYR A 344 8.57 -2.37 13.19
N VAL A 345 9.41 -1.38 12.97
CA VAL A 345 8.98 -0.06 12.51
C VAL A 345 8.91 -0.07 10.99
N ASP A 346 7.72 -0.15 10.43
CA ASP A 346 7.50 -0.36 8.99
C ASP A 346 7.45 0.92 8.17
N GLN A 347 7.17 2.05 8.81
CA GLN A 347 7.21 3.38 8.21
C GLN A 347 7.89 4.36 9.17
N PHE A 348 9.19 4.50 9.04
CA PHE A 348 9.95 5.48 9.78
C PHE A 348 9.92 6.84 9.07
N LEU A 349 9.07 7.72 9.55
CA LEU A 349 8.86 9.08 9.01
C LEU A 349 9.56 10.09 9.92
N PHE A 350 10.85 10.30 9.73
CA PHE A 350 11.61 11.35 10.44
C PHE A 350 11.58 12.69 9.68
N THR A 351 11.27 12.64 8.40
CA THR A 351 10.98 13.78 7.54
C THR A 351 9.59 13.56 6.96
N ASP A 352 8.61 14.35 7.39
CA ASP A 352 7.26 14.27 6.84
C ASP A 352 7.06 15.40 5.82
N ASN A 353 7.26 15.09 4.55
CA ASN A 353 7.00 15.98 3.42
C ASN A 353 5.71 15.62 2.68
N THR A 354 4.90 14.74 3.25
CA THR A 354 3.64 14.27 2.65
C THR A 354 2.72 15.47 2.39
N PRO A 355 2.27 15.66 1.14
CA PRO A 355 1.36 16.75 0.82
C PRO A 355 0.06 16.68 1.62
N GLY A 356 -0.34 17.82 2.21
CA GLY A 356 -1.52 17.92 3.06
C GLY A 356 -1.25 17.79 4.56
N PHE A 357 0.01 17.49 4.94
CA PHE A 357 0.43 17.36 6.34
C PHE A 357 1.42 18.45 6.76
N GLU A 358 1.40 19.60 6.08
CA GLU A 358 2.32 20.71 6.34
C GLU A 358 2.20 21.29 7.76
N GLN A 359 1.06 21.07 8.41
CA GLN A 359 0.80 21.49 9.79
C GLN A 359 1.36 20.54 10.86
N ASN A 360 1.80 19.33 10.47
CA ASN A 360 2.38 18.39 11.43
C ASN A 360 3.69 18.91 12.01
N ALA A 361 4.01 18.46 13.21
CA ALA A 361 5.30 18.74 13.84
C ALA A 361 6.45 18.18 13.00
N LYS A 362 7.57 18.89 12.96
CA LYS A 362 8.73 18.53 12.12
C LYS A 362 10.02 18.70 12.93
N LEU A 363 11.01 17.86 12.63
CA LEU A 363 12.39 18.15 13.02
C LEU A 363 12.90 19.37 12.25
N THR A 364 13.60 20.26 12.94
CA THR A 364 14.39 21.29 12.23
C THR A 364 15.48 20.61 11.41
N GLU A 365 15.86 21.21 10.29
CA GLU A 365 16.88 20.63 9.41
C GLU A 365 18.20 20.37 10.12
N SER A 366 18.61 21.25 11.03
CA SER A 366 19.83 21.12 11.83
C SER A 366 19.81 19.99 12.86
N GLU A 367 18.62 19.51 13.24
CA GLU A 367 18.43 18.48 14.26
C GLU A 367 18.36 17.06 13.70
N LYS A 368 18.16 16.91 12.37
CA LYS A 368 17.99 15.61 11.73
C LYS A 368 19.16 14.65 11.96
N SER A 369 20.40 15.16 11.80
CA SER A 369 21.60 14.33 11.99
C SER A 369 21.71 13.81 13.44
N ALA A 370 21.48 14.65 14.44
CA ALA A 370 21.51 14.26 15.84
C ALA A 370 20.37 13.29 16.18
N TYR A 371 19.19 13.48 15.61
CA TYR A 371 18.07 12.57 15.77
C TYR A 371 18.36 11.19 15.17
N LEU A 372 18.86 11.11 13.92
CA LEU A 372 19.19 9.85 13.24
C LEU A 372 20.30 9.07 13.98
N ASP A 373 21.28 9.77 14.55
CA ASP A 373 22.30 9.13 15.38
C ASP A 373 21.69 8.56 16.68
N GLY A 374 20.88 9.32 17.38
CA GLY A 374 20.29 8.90 18.67
C GLY A 374 19.21 7.81 18.50
N VAL A 375 18.38 7.89 17.47
CA VAL A 375 17.29 6.92 17.25
C VAL A 375 17.81 5.53 16.90
N ALA A 376 19.01 5.43 16.33
CA ALA A 376 19.67 4.15 16.06
C ALA A 376 19.80 3.29 17.32
N ASP A 377 20.19 3.89 18.47
CA ASP A 377 20.32 3.18 19.74
C ASP A 377 18.95 2.76 20.29
N ILE A 378 17.94 3.62 20.16
CA ILE A 378 16.57 3.32 20.59
C ILE A 378 16.01 2.16 19.77
N PHE A 379 16.14 2.19 18.45
CA PHE A 379 15.64 1.14 17.56
C PHE A 379 16.34 -0.19 17.83
N LYS A 380 17.67 -0.18 17.90
CA LYS A 380 18.44 -1.39 18.23
C LYS A 380 18.01 -2.02 19.55
N ALA A 381 17.68 -1.21 20.55
CA ALA A 381 17.28 -1.71 21.88
C ALA A 381 15.83 -2.24 21.91
N LYS A 382 14.91 -1.66 21.13
CA LYS A 382 13.47 -1.85 21.30
C LYS A 382 12.79 -2.56 20.12
N THR A 383 13.44 -2.68 18.96
CA THR A 383 12.82 -3.21 17.73
C THR A 383 13.64 -4.32 17.09
N LEU A 384 13.04 -5.09 16.22
CA LEU A 384 13.74 -6.09 15.39
C LEU A 384 14.23 -5.51 14.05
N GLY A 385 13.74 -4.34 13.68
CA GLY A 385 14.08 -3.68 12.44
C GLY A 385 13.29 -2.39 12.23
N TYR A 386 13.68 -1.67 11.19
CA TYR A 386 12.96 -0.48 10.73
C TYR A 386 12.98 -0.39 9.20
N ALA A 387 12.05 0.39 8.65
CA ALA A 387 11.99 0.75 7.24
C ALA A 387 11.82 2.25 7.08
N ILE A 388 12.62 2.87 6.22
CA ILE A 388 12.38 4.26 5.83
C ILE A 388 11.19 4.35 4.88
N TRP A 389 10.40 5.38 5.03
CA TRP A 389 9.40 5.83 4.10
C TRP A 389 9.72 7.27 3.67
N THR A 390 10.23 7.48 2.46
CA THR A 390 10.49 6.55 1.36
C THR A 390 11.94 6.67 0.87
N TYR A 391 12.44 5.66 0.13
CA TYR A 391 13.86 5.64 -0.27
C TYR A 391 14.23 6.77 -1.23
N ARG A 392 13.38 7.06 -2.23
CA ARG A 392 13.62 8.14 -3.23
C ARG A 392 12.35 8.90 -3.56
N ASP A 393 12.54 10.07 -4.17
CA ASP A 393 11.47 10.79 -4.85
C ASP A 393 10.85 9.93 -5.95
N TYR A 394 9.60 10.18 -6.30
CA TYR A 394 8.87 9.38 -7.27
C TYR A 394 7.90 10.20 -8.14
N GLY A 395 7.50 9.62 -9.28
CA GLY A 395 6.42 10.11 -10.12
C GLY A 395 5.08 9.57 -9.67
N ASP A 396 4.17 10.46 -9.27
CA ASP A 396 2.79 10.07 -8.94
C ASP A 396 1.99 9.91 -10.25
N ASN A 397 2.06 8.71 -10.84
CA ASN A 397 1.37 8.39 -12.08
C ASN A 397 -0.14 8.34 -11.86
N LYS A 398 -0.90 8.94 -12.77
CA LYS A 398 -2.36 9.08 -12.68
C LYS A 398 -3.13 8.04 -13.51
N LEU A 399 -2.44 7.24 -14.30
CA LEU A 399 -3.06 6.28 -15.23
C LEU A 399 -3.29 4.92 -14.61
N TYR A 400 -4.39 4.32 -15.02
CA TYR A 400 -4.69 2.91 -14.82
C TYR A 400 -4.36 2.10 -16.08
N ASN A 401 -3.85 0.87 -15.89
CA ASN A 401 -3.53 -0.06 -16.98
C ASN A 401 -2.63 0.58 -18.06
N PRO A 402 -1.49 1.18 -17.69
CA PRO A 402 -0.63 1.90 -18.63
C PRO A 402 0.11 1.00 -19.62
N GLN A 403 0.24 -0.31 -19.32
CA GLN A 403 0.86 -1.35 -20.13
C GLN A 403 -0.16 -2.15 -20.95
N PHE A 404 -1.42 -1.75 -20.92
CA PHE A 404 -2.52 -2.48 -21.56
C PHE A 404 -2.61 -3.97 -21.19
N ALA A 405 -1.93 -4.41 -20.13
CA ALA A 405 -1.92 -5.80 -19.67
C ALA A 405 -3.34 -6.33 -19.36
N LEU A 406 -4.23 -5.44 -18.97
CA LEU A 406 -5.65 -5.71 -18.73
C LEU A 406 -6.53 -5.34 -19.95
N ASP A 407 -6.00 -5.47 -21.15
CA ASP A 407 -6.65 -5.09 -22.41
C ASP A 407 -7.09 -3.61 -22.40
N LYS A 408 -8.31 -3.31 -22.78
CA LYS A 408 -8.85 -1.95 -22.86
C LYS A 408 -9.36 -1.39 -21.53
N GLN A 409 -9.16 -2.11 -20.41
CA GLN A 409 -9.72 -1.66 -19.13
C GLN A 409 -9.19 -0.27 -18.74
N GLY A 410 -10.12 0.63 -18.43
CA GLY A 410 -9.82 2.02 -18.06
C GLY A 410 -9.59 2.96 -19.25
N TRP A 411 -9.49 2.45 -20.47
CA TRP A 411 -9.25 3.23 -21.66
C TRP A 411 -10.44 3.23 -22.61
N ASP A 412 -10.73 4.38 -23.20
CA ASP A 412 -11.68 4.54 -24.28
C ASP A 412 -10.95 4.41 -25.62
N PHE A 413 -11.40 3.46 -26.43
CA PHE A 413 -10.87 3.20 -27.77
C PHE A 413 -11.90 3.59 -28.83
N SER A 414 -11.58 4.51 -29.72
CA SER A 414 -12.48 4.98 -30.78
C SER A 414 -11.89 4.85 -32.17
N SER A 415 -12.75 4.94 -33.17
CA SER A 415 -12.38 5.01 -34.59
C SER A 415 -11.45 3.88 -35.05
N GLY A 416 -11.77 2.64 -34.63
CA GLY A 416 -11.04 1.44 -35.08
C GLY A 416 -9.75 1.17 -34.31
N SER A 417 -9.47 1.88 -33.20
CA SER A 417 -8.33 1.57 -32.32
C SER A 417 -8.54 0.24 -31.59
N TYR A 418 -7.45 -0.51 -31.37
CA TYR A 418 -7.50 -1.86 -30.79
C TYR A 418 -6.21 -2.18 -30.02
N ILE A 419 -6.21 -3.31 -29.30
CA ILE A 419 -5.02 -3.89 -28.68
C ILE A 419 -4.45 -4.97 -29.62
N GLU A 420 -3.15 -4.96 -29.82
CA GLU A 420 -2.38 -5.99 -30.50
C GLU A 420 -1.41 -6.64 -29.49
N GLU A 421 -1.24 -7.95 -29.61
CA GLU A 421 -0.24 -8.67 -28.82
C GLU A 421 1.00 -8.91 -29.68
N ARG A 422 2.18 -8.48 -29.20
CA ARG A 422 3.49 -8.68 -29.84
C ARG A 422 4.45 -9.28 -28.81
N ASP A 423 4.93 -10.47 -29.09
CA ASP A 423 5.91 -11.17 -28.25
C ASP A 423 5.49 -11.28 -26.77
N GLY A 424 4.19 -11.47 -26.53
CA GLY A 424 3.61 -11.55 -25.18
C GLY A 424 3.29 -10.20 -24.54
N ASN A 425 3.61 -9.09 -25.19
CA ASN A 425 3.27 -7.74 -24.75
C ASN A 425 2.03 -7.20 -25.47
N LYS A 426 1.17 -6.48 -24.76
CA LYS A 426 -0.04 -5.86 -25.29
C LYS A 426 0.19 -4.38 -25.57
N ILE A 427 -0.08 -3.96 -26.80
CA ILE A 427 0.21 -2.61 -27.29
C ILE A 427 -1.07 -1.99 -27.86
N ALA A 428 -1.33 -0.73 -27.57
CA ALA A 428 -2.43 0.00 -28.20
C ALA A 428 -2.07 0.40 -29.62
N VAL A 429 -2.93 0.03 -30.57
CA VAL A 429 -2.82 0.39 -32.00
C VAL A 429 -3.87 1.43 -32.36
N ILE A 430 -3.40 2.56 -32.87
CA ILE A 430 -4.26 3.68 -33.26
C ILE A 430 -4.14 3.88 -34.79
N PRO A 431 -5.17 3.58 -35.59
CA PRO A 431 -5.17 3.80 -37.03
C PRO A 431 -5.31 5.30 -37.36
N PRO A 432 -5.19 5.69 -38.63
CA PRO A 432 -5.44 7.05 -39.05
C PRO A 432 -6.78 7.59 -38.53
N PHE A 433 -6.75 8.77 -37.94
CA PHE A 433 -7.87 9.45 -37.26
C PHE A 433 -8.47 8.69 -36.07
N GLY A 434 -7.80 7.64 -35.58
CA GLY A 434 -8.12 6.94 -34.35
C GLY A 434 -7.78 7.75 -33.12
N LYS A 435 -8.40 7.38 -32.00
CA LYS A 435 -8.15 7.99 -30.70
C LYS A 435 -8.20 6.91 -29.61
N ILE A 436 -7.31 7.03 -28.62
CA ILE A 436 -7.46 6.41 -27.31
C ILE A 436 -7.43 7.50 -26.24
N SER A 437 -8.17 7.31 -25.15
CA SER A 437 -8.17 8.26 -24.03
C SER A 437 -8.49 7.59 -22.70
N GLN A 438 -8.07 8.27 -21.62
CA GLN A 438 -8.41 7.88 -20.26
C GLN A 438 -8.73 9.12 -19.42
N ASN A 439 -9.83 9.08 -18.68
CA ASN A 439 -10.09 10.02 -17.61
C ASN A 439 -9.23 9.70 -16.41
N ILE A 440 -8.58 10.71 -15.85
CA ILE A 440 -7.62 10.57 -14.78
C ILE A 440 -8.22 11.13 -13.50
N LYS A 441 -8.12 10.39 -12.40
CA LYS A 441 -8.50 10.91 -11.10
C LYS A 441 -7.58 12.06 -10.72
N LYS A 442 -8.17 13.24 -10.53
CA LYS A 442 -7.45 14.41 -10.06
C LYS A 442 -7.05 14.18 -8.61
N ARG A 443 -5.77 14.04 -8.35
CA ARG A 443 -5.23 14.12 -7.00
C ARG A 443 -4.95 15.57 -6.64
N SER A 444 -5.24 15.92 -5.40
CA SER A 444 -4.74 17.12 -4.76
C SER A 444 -3.31 16.88 -4.26
N ALA A 445 -2.47 16.22 -5.02
CA ALA A 445 -1.07 16.07 -4.64
C ALA A 445 -0.45 17.46 -4.57
N GLY A 446 -0.07 17.88 -3.39
CA GLY A 446 0.75 19.05 -3.16
C GLY A 446 2.17 18.84 -3.65
N GLY A 447 2.35 18.11 -4.74
CA GLY A 447 3.65 17.93 -5.35
C GLY A 447 4.24 19.29 -5.75
N ASN A 448 5.54 19.46 -5.64
CA ASN A 448 6.29 20.62 -6.11
C ASN A 448 6.11 20.90 -7.61
N GLY A 449 5.25 20.10 -8.27
CA GLY A 449 5.02 20.10 -9.70
C GLY A 449 4.05 21.15 -10.16
N LYS A 450 4.54 22.31 -10.53
CA LYS A 450 3.81 23.22 -11.42
C LYS A 450 3.65 22.65 -12.84
N LYS A 451 4.10 21.40 -13.09
CA LYS A 451 4.14 20.76 -14.40
C LYS A 451 3.70 19.30 -14.28
N ALA A 452 2.84 18.87 -15.21
CA ALA A 452 2.58 17.46 -15.41
C ALA A 452 3.40 16.93 -16.59
N HIS A 453 3.81 15.69 -16.51
CA HIS A 453 4.57 14.99 -17.53
C HIS A 453 3.71 13.90 -18.15
N VAL A 454 3.82 13.71 -19.48
CA VAL A 454 3.25 12.57 -20.21
C VAL A 454 4.40 11.85 -20.90
N ARG A 455 4.70 10.65 -20.47
CA ARG A 455 5.73 9.79 -21.05
C ARG A 455 5.09 8.54 -21.64
N PHE A 456 5.54 8.10 -22.80
CA PHE A 456 5.02 6.91 -23.46
C PHE A 456 6.02 6.37 -24.49
N TRP A 457 5.94 5.07 -24.72
CA TRP A 457 6.62 4.45 -25.86
C TRP A 457 5.79 4.66 -27.13
N LEU A 458 6.44 5.00 -28.23
CA LEU A 458 5.85 5.33 -29.51
C LEU A 458 6.60 4.68 -30.66
N GLU A 459 5.86 4.00 -31.55
CA GLU A 459 6.29 3.53 -32.85
C GLU A 459 5.24 3.90 -33.90
N GLY A 460 5.61 4.13 -35.15
CA GLY A 460 4.64 4.43 -36.20
C GLY A 460 5.10 4.11 -37.61
N ASP A 461 4.11 3.89 -38.48
CA ASP A 461 4.32 3.63 -39.91
C ASP A 461 4.51 4.96 -40.64
N GLY A 462 5.74 5.41 -40.83
CA GLY A 462 6.04 6.48 -41.76
C GLY A 462 5.49 7.87 -41.39
N ASN A 463 4.66 8.50 -42.24
CA ASN A 463 4.23 9.89 -42.10
C ASN A 463 3.09 10.13 -41.09
N CYS A 464 3.16 9.52 -39.92
CA CYS A 464 2.19 9.72 -38.87
C CYS A 464 2.66 10.76 -37.84
N ARG A 465 1.70 11.45 -37.22
CA ARG A 465 1.89 12.33 -36.09
C ARG A 465 0.86 11.99 -35.02
N VAL A 466 1.31 12.01 -33.76
CA VAL A 466 0.43 11.82 -32.61
C VAL A 466 0.22 13.15 -31.91
N THR A 467 -1.03 13.56 -31.79
CA THR A 467 -1.41 14.67 -30.93
C THR A 467 -1.75 14.11 -29.56
N VAL A 468 -0.98 14.49 -28.56
CA VAL A 468 -1.17 14.16 -27.16
C VAL A 468 -1.86 15.35 -26.49
N GLN A 469 -3.03 15.11 -25.94
CA GLN A 469 -3.78 16.12 -25.21
C GLN A 469 -3.71 15.81 -23.70
N GLY A 470 -3.29 16.78 -22.92
CA GLY A 470 -3.35 16.75 -21.46
C GLY A 470 -4.28 17.87 -20.98
N GLY A 471 -5.53 17.54 -20.67
CA GLY A 471 -6.56 18.52 -20.35
C GLY A 471 -6.83 19.48 -21.51
N GLU A 472 -6.70 20.80 -21.28
CA GLU A 472 -6.93 21.82 -22.31
C GLU A 472 -5.73 22.06 -23.26
N LYS A 473 -4.60 21.41 -23.03
CA LYS A 473 -3.36 21.62 -23.78
C LYS A 473 -3.03 20.41 -24.62
N SER A 474 -2.43 20.62 -25.78
CA SER A 474 -1.97 19.56 -26.65
C SER A 474 -0.58 19.81 -27.22
N GLN A 475 0.13 18.74 -27.50
CA GLN A 475 1.41 18.73 -28.21
C GLN A 475 1.37 17.66 -29.30
N THR A 476 2.04 17.90 -30.40
CA THR A 476 2.08 16.95 -31.52
C THR A 476 3.50 16.51 -31.80
N VAL A 477 3.72 15.19 -31.82
CA VAL A 477 5.01 14.56 -32.07
C VAL A 477 4.96 13.69 -33.32
N PRO A 478 6.06 13.59 -34.09
CA PRO A 478 6.14 12.65 -35.21
C PRO A 478 6.25 11.22 -34.69
N ALA A 479 5.57 10.29 -35.35
CA ALA A 479 5.76 8.86 -35.15
C ALA A 479 6.72 8.31 -36.21
N GLY A 480 7.50 7.30 -35.83
CA GLY A 480 8.52 6.70 -36.70
C GLY A 480 9.13 5.46 -36.05
N ALA A 481 10.45 5.34 -36.05
CA ALA A 481 11.15 4.29 -35.33
C ALA A 481 10.78 4.28 -33.83
N PRO A 482 10.83 3.12 -33.16
CA PRO A 482 10.54 3.00 -31.74
C PRO A 482 11.32 4.00 -30.89
N GLN A 483 10.63 4.75 -30.05
CA GLN A 483 11.25 5.77 -29.19
C GLN A 483 10.38 6.03 -27.96
N ILE A 484 11.02 6.51 -26.88
CA ILE A 484 10.32 7.03 -25.72
C ILE A 484 10.11 8.55 -25.92
N ILE A 485 8.91 9.00 -25.77
CA ILE A 485 8.51 10.40 -25.82
C ILE A 485 8.20 10.87 -24.42
N GLU A 486 8.73 12.04 -24.05
CA GLU A 486 8.34 12.73 -22.82
C GLU A 486 7.91 14.15 -23.14
N LEU A 487 6.71 14.51 -22.73
CA LEU A 487 6.09 15.83 -22.94
C LEU A 487 5.79 16.46 -21.58
N THR A 488 6.03 17.78 -21.48
CA THR A 488 5.72 18.55 -20.29
C THR A 488 4.54 19.48 -20.55
N PHE A 489 3.55 19.43 -19.67
CA PHE A 489 2.37 20.27 -19.69
C PHE A 489 2.41 21.24 -18.50
N PRO A 490 2.34 22.56 -18.75
CA PRO A 490 2.28 23.53 -17.65
C PRO A 490 0.92 23.49 -16.96
N GLY A 491 0.93 23.39 -15.64
CA GLY A 491 -0.24 23.25 -14.78
C GLY A 491 -0.43 21.81 -14.28
N ILE A 492 -0.85 21.68 -13.05
CA ILE A 492 -0.96 20.40 -12.32
C ILE A 492 -2.29 19.65 -12.54
N SER A 493 -3.20 20.20 -13.33
CA SER A 493 -4.56 19.64 -13.49
C SER A 493 -4.73 19.01 -14.85
N ILE A 494 -4.31 17.75 -14.97
CA ILE A 494 -4.74 16.88 -16.08
C ILE A 494 -5.87 16.00 -15.55
N SER A 495 -7.06 16.11 -16.13
CA SER A 495 -8.22 15.27 -15.83
C SER A 495 -8.49 14.21 -16.91
N GLU A 496 -7.86 14.35 -18.06
CA GLU A 496 -7.92 13.42 -19.19
C GLU A 496 -6.60 13.46 -19.94
N VAL A 497 -6.14 12.29 -20.39
CA VAL A 497 -5.10 12.18 -21.41
C VAL A 497 -5.69 11.53 -22.64
N SER A 498 -5.33 12.02 -23.84
CA SER A 498 -5.73 11.37 -25.08
C SER A 498 -4.65 11.45 -26.15
N PHE A 499 -4.66 10.44 -27.00
CA PHE A 499 -3.76 10.27 -28.15
C PHE A 499 -4.59 10.18 -29.42
N THR A 500 -4.36 11.09 -30.36
CA THR A 500 -5.06 11.11 -31.65
C THR A 500 -4.04 11.06 -32.78
N VAL A 501 -4.26 10.18 -33.74
CA VAL A 501 -3.35 9.98 -34.88
C VAL A 501 -3.79 10.81 -36.07
N GLN A 502 -2.81 11.50 -36.67
CA GLN A 502 -2.94 12.20 -37.96
C GLN A 502 -1.96 11.58 -38.94
N GLY A 503 -2.36 11.50 -40.22
CA GLY A 503 -1.57 10.88 -41.28
C GLY A 503 -2.22 9.64 -41.83
N THR A 504 -1.45 8.80 -42.53
CA THR A 504 -1.97 7.66 -43.30
C THR A 504 -1.58 6.29 -42.73
N GLY A 505 -0.67 6.26 -41.77
CA GLY A 505 -0.19 5.03 -41.15
C GLY A 505 -0.77 4.78 -39.77
N LYS A 506 -0.47 3.63 -39.19
CA LYS A 506 -0.80 3.25 -37.82
C LYS A 506 0.27 3.75 -36.83
N VAL A 507 -0.16 3.96 -35.62
CA VAL A 507 0.70 4.28 -34.49
C VAL A 507 0.50 3.26 -33.39
N TYR A 508 1.57 2.89 -32.72
CA TYR A 508 1.63 1.95 -31.62
C TYR A 508 2.08 2.69 -30.37
N ILE A 509 1.33 2.54 -29.28
CA ILE A 509 1.58 3.23 -28.00
C ILE A 509 1.57 2.22 -26.87
N ASP A 510 2.54 2.36 -25.97
CA ASP A 510 2.68 1.55 -24.78
C ASP A 510 3.39 2.33 -23.66
N ASP A 511 3.50 1.75 -22.47
CA ASP A 511 4.17 2.31 -21.28
C ASP A 511 3.79 3.78 -21.04
N VAL A 512 2.50 4.04 -20.97
CA VAL A 512 1.99 5.41 -20.84
C VAL A 512 2.03 5.83 -19.38
N LYS A 513 2.69 6.95 -19.08
CA LYS A 513 2.73 7.55 -17.74
C LYS A 513 2.25 8.98 -17.80
N VAL A 514 1.37 9.37 -16.88
CA VAL A 514 0.97 10.78 -16.65
C VAL A 514 1.21 11.10 -15.20
N TYR A 515 2.23 11.86 -14.90
CA TYR A 515 2.70 12.01 -13.53
C TYR A 515 3.09 13.46 -13.17
N THR A 516 3.14 13.70 -11.89
CA THR A 516 3.80 14.83 -11.23
C THR A 516 4.87 14.29 -10.30
N TRP A 517 5.90 15.06 -10.03
CA TRP A 517 7.00 14.66 -9.16
C TRP A 517 6.63 14.90 -7.70
N ILE A 518 6.88 13.92 -6.84
CA ILE A 518 6.71 14.00 -5.39
C ILE A 518 8.09 13.90 -4.74
N THR A 519 8.37 14.84 -3.85
CA THR A 519 9.66 14.98 -3.17
C THR A 519 9.55 14.51 -1.72
N GLU A 520 9.48 13.21 -1.52
CA GLU A 520 9.43 12.57 -0.19
C GLU A 520 10.66 11.69 0.07
N GLY A 521 11.58 11.58 -0.90
CA GLY A 521 12.74 10.71 -0.81
C GLY A 521 13.69 11.08 0.31
N ASP A 522 13.93 10.14 1.23
CA ASP A 522 14.89 10.32 2.33
C ASP A 522 16.34 10.20 1.88
N MET A 523 16.60 9.45 0.80
CA MET A 523 17.95 9.18 0.31
C MET A 523 18.26 9.88 -1.01
N TYR A 524 17.32 9.88 -1.98
CA TYR A 524 17.60 10.35 -3.33
C TYR A 524 16.47 11.18 -3.91
N HIS A 525 16.88 12.22 -4.62
CA HIS A 525 15.99 13.00 -5.48
C HIS A 525 15.73 12.29 -6.81
N MET A 526 14.72 12.74 -7.57
CA MET A 526 14.36 12.14 -8.87
C MET A 526 15.51 12.15 -9.87
N ASP A 527 16.41 13.13 -9.82
CA ASP A 527 17.59 13.24 -10.69
C ASP A 527 18.76 12.34 -10.26
N GLY A 528 18.57 11.55 -9.21
CA GLY A 528 19.57 10.66 -8.65
C GLY A 528 20.58 11.32 -7.71
N THR A 529 20.43 12.61 -7.42
CA THR A 529 21.27 13.28 -6.42
C THR A 529 20.90 12.87 -5.01
N GLU A 530 21.88 12.81 -4.12
CA GLU A 530 21.67 12.48 -2.71
C GLU A 530 20.93 13.59 -1.97
N SER A 531 20.02 13.18 -1.06
CA SER A 531 19.40 14.08 -0.11
C SER A 531 20.37 14.52 1.00
N THR A 532 20.00 15.51 1.78
CA THR A 532 20.79 15.97 2.94
C THR A 532 20.93 14.90 4.02
N CYS A 533 20.02 13.92 4.07
CA CYS A 533 19.96 12.85 5.09
C CYS A 533 20.72 11.57 4.69
N THR A 534 21.13 11.40 3.42
CA THR A 534 21.74 10.17 2.90
C THR A 534 22.94 9.70 3.71
N LYS A 535 23.86 10.63 4.02
CA LYS A 535 25.06 10.32 4.82
C LYS A 535 24.70 9.81 6.22
N ASP A 536 23.72 10.42 6.85
CA ASP A 536 23.32 10.11 8.23
C ASP A 536 22.54 8.80 8.29
N LEU A 537 21.69 8.52 7.30
CA LEU A 537 21.02 7.22 7.17
C LEU A 537 22.00 6.06 6.93
N ARG A 538 23.03 6.27 6.09
CA ARG A 538 24.11 5.29 5.95
C ARG A 538 24.88 5.07 7.27
N ALA A 539 25.08 6.11 8.05
CA ALA A 539 25.70 6.00 9.38
C ALA A 539 24.80 5.24 10.35
N MET A 540 23.49 5.55 10.37
CA MET A 540 22.49 4.84 11.15
C MET A 540 22.46 3.34 10.79
N ASN A 541 22.47 2.99 9.50
CA ASN A 541 22.52 1.61 9.03
C ASN A 541 23.75 0.83 9.55
N ARG A 542 24.89 1.49 9.70
CA ARG A 542 26.08 0.86 10.28
C ARG A 542 25.96 0.71 11.81
N LYS A 543 25.33 1.66 12.48
CA LYS A 543 25.22 1.69 13.95
C LYS A 543 24.26 0.64 14.50
N VAL A 544 23.18 0.32 13.78
CA VAL A 544 22.20 -0.69 14.19
C VAL A 544 22.59 -2.14 13.86
N GLN A 545 23.75 -2.36 13.31
CA GLN A 545 24.27 -3.71 13.01
C GLN A 545 24.45 -4.57 14.25
#